data_9069af2abdc5e967cfdfa8f2488530d5
#
_entry.id   9069af2abdc5e967cfdfa8f2488530d5
#
_cell.length_a   1.000
_cell.length_b   1.000
_cell.length_c   1.000
_cell.angle_alpha   90.00
_cell.angle_beta   90.00
_cell.angle_gamma   90.00
#
_symmetry.space_group_name_H-M   'P 1'
#
loop_
_entity.id
_entity.type
_entity.pdbx_description
1 polymer ?
#
loop_
_entity_poly.entity_id
_entity_poly.type
_entity_poly.pdbx_seq_one_letter_code
_entity_poly.pdbx_strand_id
1 'polypeptide(L)'
;GLMEVYDESSVRKDYQSRLRNKMALDSKIQGAYIIADNKRTIDCQGIVRDRNVYTDYVGCGQGKLVSESATNWFFFGADESSDKVLDLGIDSYCLRIAKKMNNQPAMMIINISDSFIRSAMQSLDPGKGGYVALITDTDGKEFYSDESVKTEKALIYGTSFYKKALNGKKDSGNQMITF
;
A
#
# COMPACT_ATOMS: atom_id res chain seq x y z
N GLY A 1 -9.38 32.05 31.64
CA GLY A 1 -8.65 31.19 30.71
C GLY A 1 -9.42 31.09 29.43
N LEU A 2 -8.92 31.74 28.36
CA LEU A 2 -9.42 31.54 27.01
C LEU A 2 -9.09 30.07 26.63
N MET A 3 -10.09 29.21 26.61
CA MET A 3 -9.99 27.95 25.88
C MET A 3 -9.83 28.32 24.41
N GLU A 4 -8.63 28.17 23.87
CA GLU A 4 -8.45 28.13 22.43
C GLU A 4 -9.28 26.98 21.89
N VAL A 5 -10.37 27.33 21.24
CA VAL A 5 -11.11 26.38 20.40
C VAL A 5 -10.18 26.09 19.22
N TYR A 6 -9.43 25.00 19.32
CA TYR A 6 -8.68 24.49 18.17
C TYR A 6 -9.67 24.20 17.06
N ASP A 7 -9.67 25.05 16.04
CA ASP A 7 -10.49 24.81 14.86
C ASP A 7 -10.00 23.53 14.18
N GLU A 8 -10.81 22.50 14.20
CA GLU A 8 -10.55 21.20 13.57
C GLU A 8 -10.10 21.32 12.10
N SER A 9 -10.59 22.35 11.43
CA SER A 9 -10.24 22.66 10.05
C SER A 9 -8.77 23.09 9.92
N SER A 10 -8.27 23.90 10.85
CA SER A 10 -6.89 24.36 10.85
C SER A 10 -5.90 23.23 11.18
N VAL A 11 -6.25 22.37 12.13
CA VAL A 11 -5.44 21.19 12.49
C VAL A 11 -5.35 20.23 11.29
N ARG A 12 -6.46 19.96 10.62
CA ARG A 12 -6.47 19.10 9.43
C ARG A 12 -5.60 19.69 8.31
N LYS A 13 -5.69 20.99 8.04
CA LYS A 13 -4.87 21.65 7.03
C LYS A 13 -3.38 21.59 7.36
N ASP A 14 -3.02 21.70 8.62
CA ASP A 14 -1.62 21.56 9.06
C ASP A 14 -1.10 20.14 8.79
N TYR A 15 -1.85 19.10 9.16
CA TYR A 15 -1.47 17.71 8.86
C TYR A 15 -1.38 17.43 7.36
N GLN A 16 -2.32 17.93 6.56
CA GLN A 16 -2.27 17.80 5.10
C GLN A 16 -1.04 18.48 4.51
N SER A 17 -0.71 19.68 5.00
CA SER A 17 0.48 20.41 4.56
C SER A 17 1.76 19.67 4.90
N ARG A 18 1.89 19.17 6.11
CA ARG A 18 3.06 18.35 6.55
C ARG A 18 3.20 17.09 5.72
N LEU A 19 2.09 16.39 5.47
CA LEU A 19 2.08 15.18 4.66
C LEU A 19 2.52 15.47 3.22
N ARG A 20 1.98 16.53 2.61
CA ARG A 20 2.35 16.99 1.26
C ARG A 20 3.83 17.34 1.17
N ASN A 21 4.33 18.13 2.13
CA ASN A 21 5.73 18.50 2.16
C ASN A 21 6.65 17.29 2.30
N LYS A 22 6.27 16.33 3.14
CA LYS A 22 7.04 15.09 3.31
C LYS A 22 7.10 14.29 2.02
N MET A 23 5.98 14.16 1.32
CA MET A 23 5.92 13.44 0.05
C MET A 23 6.65 14.15 -1.08
N ALA A 24 6.60 15.49 -1.13
CA ALA A 24 7.34 16.26 -2.12
C ALA A 24 8.86 16.07 -2.02
N LEU A 25 9.35 15.66 -0.83
CA LEU A 25 10.76 15.37 -0.59
C LEU A 25 11.12 13.89 -0.76
N ASP A 26 10.13 13.01 -0.98
CA ASP A 26 10.34 11.56 -1.07
C ASP A 26 9.58 10.97 -2.27
N SER A 27 10.29 10.81 -3.38
CA SER A 27 9.75 10.22 -4.62
C SER A 27 9.35 8.73 -4.50
N LYS A 28 9.64 8.09 -3.36
CA LYS A 28 9.28 6.69 -3.13
C LYS A 28 7.78 6.52 -2.82
N ILE A 29 7.13 7.58 -2.31
CA ILE A 29 5.74 7.56 -1.90
C ILE A 29 4.89 8.27 -2.96
N GLN A 30 3.94 7.57 -3.56
CA GLN A 30 2.99 8.12 -4.53
C GLN A 30 1.70 8.63 -3.88
N GLY A 31 1.32 8.09 -2.74
CA GLY A 31 0.13 8.51 -2.04
C GLY A 31 0.19 8.16 -0.56
N ALA A 32 -0.38 9.03 0.27
CA ALA A 32 -0.52 8.77 1.69
C ALA A 32 -1.86 9.33 2.19
N TYR A 33 -2.60 8.51 2.93
CA TYR A 33 -3.97 8.77 3.36
C TYR A 33 -4.15 8.34 4.80
N ILE A 34 -4.91 9.11 5.56
CA ILE A 34 -5.51 8.69 6.83
C ILE A 34 -7.02 8.81 6.65
N ILE A 35 -7.71 7.70 6.75
CA ILE A 35 -9.18 7.61 6.63
C ILE A 35 -9.77 7.15 7.95
N ALA A 36 -10.88 7.76 8.36
CA ALA A 36 -11.56 7.44 9.62
C ALA A 36 -13.07 7.40 9.44
N ASP A 37 -13.75 6.63 10.28
CA ASP A 37 -15.22 6.40 10.24
C ASP A 37 -16.04 7.61 10.71
N ASN A 38 -15.53 8.78 10.61
CA ASN A 38 -16.24 10.03 10.93
C ASN A 38 -16.18 11.02 9.77
N LYS A 39 -16.07 10.53 8.54
CA LYS A 39 -15.87 11.30 7.31
C LYS A 39 -14.58 12.14 7.28
N ARG A 40 -13.67 11.91 8.23
CA ARG A 40 -12.40 12.63 8.28
C ARG A 40 -11.38 11.89 7.43
N THR A 41 -10.95 12.54 6.38
CA THR A 41 -9.88 12.05 5.51
C THR A 41 -8.79 13.09 5.47
N ILE A 42 -7.57 12.66 5.68
CA ILE A 42 -6.35 13.44 5.47
C ILE A 42 -5.62 12.76 4.33
N ASP A 43 -5.39 13.46 3.25
CA ASP A 43 -4.61 12.97 2.12
C ASP A 43 -3.52 13.95 1.71
N CYS A 44 -2.53 13.44 0.98
CA CYS A 44 -1.42 14.23 0.49
C CYS A 44 -1.81 15.25 -0.60
N GLN A 45 -2.96 15.07 -1.25
CA GLN A 45 -3.45 15.96 -2.30
C GLN A 45 -4.30 17.11 -1.73
N GLY A 46 -4.76 16.96 -0.49
CA GLY A 46 -5.61 17.97 0.17
C GLY A 46 -7.06 17.96 -0.29
N ILE A 47 -7.52 16.85 -0.87
CA ILE A 47 -8.89 16.70 -1.35
C ILE A 47 -9.83 16.55 -0.14
N VAL A 48 -10.87 17.38 -0.10
CA VAL A 48 -11.96 17.26 0.87
C VAL A 48 -13.03 16.36 0.27
N ARG A 49 -13.46 15.34 1.01
CA ARG A 49 -14.50 14.40 0.59
C ARG A 49 -15.69 14.47 1.53
N ASP A 50 -16.88 14.64 0.95
CA ASP A 50 -18.14 14.70 1.71
C ASP A 50 -18.74 13.34 2.06
N ARG A 51 -18.06 12.24 1.67
CA ARG A 51 -18.46 10.86 1.94
C ARG A 51 -17.59 10.20 3.00
N ASN A 52 -18.08 9.11 3.58
CA ASN A 52 -17.29 8.31 4.52
C ASN A 52 -16.36 7.35 3.77
N VAL A 53 -15.17 7.82 3.39
CA VAL A 53 -14.17 7.04 2.66
C VAL A 53 -13.75 5.78 3.43
N TYR A 54 -13.72 5.81 4.75
CA TYR A 54 -13.40 4.64 5.56
C TYR A 54 -14.44 3.52 5.37
N THR A 55 -15.73 3.85 5.51
CA THR A 55 -16.82 2.88 5.30
C THR A 55 -16.82 2.32 3.88
N ASP A 56 -16.63 3.18 2.88
CA ASP A 56 -16.55 2.75 1.49
C ASP A 56 -15.34 1.83 1.25
N TYR A 57 -14.19 2.16 1.84
CA TYR A 57 -12.97 1.37 1.70
C TYR A 57 -13.09 -0.01 2.36
N VAL A 58 -13.59 -0.10 3.58
CA VAL A 58 -13.76 -1.40 4.26
C VAL A 58 -14.84 -2.27 3.60
N GLY A 59 -15.70 -1.68 2.79
CA GLY A 59 -16.67 -2.38 1.96
C GLY A 59 -16.11 -2.93 0.64
N CYS A 60 -14.93 -2.51 0.20
CA CYS A 60 -14.30 -2.97 -1.05
C CYS A 60 -13.23 -4.05 -0.80
N GLY A 61 -12.71 -4.65 -1.87
CA GLY A 61 -11.82 -5.80 -1.85
C GLY A 61 -10.73 -5.78 -0.78
N GLN A 62 -9.75 -4.88 -0.89
CA GLN A 62 -8.63 -4.79 0.08
C GLN A 62 -9.10 -4.35 1.46
N GLY A 63 -9.99 -3.37 1.53
CA GLY A 63 -10.51 -2.87 2.79
C GLY A 63 -11.28 -3.94 3.57
N LYS A 64 -12.00 -4.82 2.90
CA LYS A 64 -12.67 -5.97 3.52
C LYS A 64 -11.68 -6.91 4.18
N LEU A 65 -10.61 -7.28 3.47
CA LEU A 65 -9.53 -8.10 4.04
C LEU A 65 -8.93 -7.46 5.29
N VAL A 66 -8.73 -6.14 5.26
CA VAL A 66 -8.23 -5.39 6.43
C VAL A 66 -9.23 -5.45 7.58
N SER A 67 -10.53 -5.23 7.33
CA SER A 67 -11.55 -5.17 8.39
C SER A 67 -11.73 -6.51 9.09
N GLU A 68 -11.65 -7.62 8.37
CA GLU A 68 -11.87 -8.98 8.85
C GLU A 68 -10.64 -9.59 9.54
N SER A 69 -9.45 -9.03 9.36
CA SER A 69 -8.22 -9.59 9.90
C SER A 69 -7.90 -9.11 11.31
N ALA A 70 -7.24 -9.98 12.09
CA ALA A 70 -6.70 -9.65 13.41
C ALA A 70 -5.38 -8.87 13.36
N THR A 71 -4.68 -8.87 12.21
CA THR A 71 -3.42 -8.13 12.07
C THR A 71 -3.68 -6.63 11.92
N ASN A 72 -2.63 -5.83 12.15
CA ASN A 72 -2.69 -4.37 12.01
C ASN A 72 -1.96 -3.87 10.77
N TRP A 73 -1.13 -4.68 10.12
CA TRP A 73 -0.35 -4.34 8.94
C TRP A 73 -0.72 -5.24 7.77
N PHE A 74 -0.83 -4.64 6.60
CA PHE A 74 -1.21 -5.32 5.36
C PHE A 74 -0.37 -4.79 4.22
N PHE A 75 -0.01 -5.70 3.30
CA PHE A 75 0.77 -5.40 2.10
C PHE A 75 0.00 -5.92 0.89
N PHE A 76 -0.45 -5.00 0.07
CA PHE A 76 -1.28 -5.27 -1.10
C PHE A 76 -0.58 -4.82 -2.39
N GLY A 77 -0.90 -5.45 -3.49
CA GLY A 77 -0.64 -4.92 -4.82
C GLY A 77 -1.62 -3.82 -5.22
N ALA A 78 -1.46 -3.30 -6.43
CA ALA A 78 -2.40 -2.33 -6.99
C ALA A 78 -3.78 -2.96 -7.20
N ASP A 79 -4.84 -2.20 -6.87
CA ASP A 79 -6.24 -2.67 -6.97
C ASP A 79 -7.18 -1.53 -7.37
N GLU A 80 -7.74 -1.65 -8.57
CA GLU A 80 -8.59 -0.63 -9.18
C GLU A 80 -9.85 -0.31 -8.34
N SER A 81 -10.42 -1.31 -7.67
CA SER A 81 -11.63 -1.10 -6.86
C SER A 81 -11.37 -0.23 -5.64
N SER A 82 -10.26 -0.49 -4.95
CA SER A 82 -9.79 0.31 -3.83
C SER A 82 -9.32 1.70 -4.27
N ASP A 83 -8.72 1.81 -5.46
CA ASP A 83 -8.26 3.08 -6.03
C ASP A 83 -9.44 4.01 -6.33
N LYS A 84 -10.52 3.49 -6.91
CA LYS A 84 -11.76 4.24 -7.11
C LYS A 84 -12.36 4.77 -5.82
N VAL A 85 -12.33 3.97 -4.77
CA VAL A 85 -12.82 4.40 -3.44
C VAL A 85 -11.95 5.50 -2.85
N LEU A 86 -10.65 5.42 -3.02
CA LEU A 86 -9.72 6.42 -2.49
C LEU A 86 -9.63 7.67 -3.38
N ASP A 87 -10.31 7.71 -4.53
CA ASP A 87 -10.22 8.74 -5.56
C ASP A 87 -8.76 9.00 -5.97
N LEU A 88 -8.02 7.93 -6.12
CA LEU A 88 -6.65 8.02 -6.60
C LEU A 88 -6.66 8.33 -8.08
N GLY A 89 -6.02 9.42 -8.46
CA GLY A 89 -5.56 9.59 -9.84
C GLY A 89 -4.68 8.39 -10.21
N ILE A 90 -4.54 8.14 -11.50
CA ILE A 90 -3.81 6.97 -12.05
C ILE A 90 -2.30 7.19 -11.88
N ASP A 91 -1.83 7.35 -10.65
CA ASP A 91 -0.40 7.38 -10.37
C ASP A 91 0.10 5.96 -10.14
N SER A 92 1.16 5.59 -10.85
CA SER A 92 1.70 4.24 -10.86
C SER A 92 2.30 3.86 -9.51
N TYR A 93 1.60 3.06 -8.76
CA TYR A 93 2.13 2.38 -7.58
C TYR A 93 2.01 0.87 -7.75
N CYS A 94 2.89 0.12 -7.10
CA CYS A 94 2.85 -1.35 -7.13
C CYS A 94 2.63 -1.99 -5.75
N LEU A 95 2.91 -1.24 -4.69
CA LEU A 95 2.76 -1.71 -3.32
C LEU A 95 1.93 -0.71 -2.51
N ARG A 96 0.87 -1.21 -1.89
CA ARG A 96 0.09 -0.50 -0.88
C ARG A 96 0.36 -1.08 0.49
N ILE A 97 0.71 -0.21 1.43
CA ILE A 97 0.83 -0.55 2.84
C ILE A 97 -0.39 0.04 3.54
N ALA A 98 -1.19 -0.80 4.19
CA ALA A 98 -2.30 -0.36 5.02
C ALA A 98 -2.05 -0.75 6.48
N LYS A 99 -2.37 0.17 7.40
CA LYS A 99 -2.22 -0.03 8.84
C LYS A 99 -3.49 0.37 9.56
N LYS A 100 -4.08 -0.55 10.33
CA LYS A 100 -5.15 -0.21 11.28
C LYS A 100 -4.61 0.69 12.39
N MET A 101 -5.37 1.69 12.75
CA MET A 101 -5.09 2.51 13.92
C MET A 101 -5.64 1.81 15.17
N ASN A 102 -4.80 1.66 16.20
CA ASN A 102 -5.20 0.98 17.42
C ASN A 102 -6.36 1.73 18.11
N ASN A 103 -7.39 0.98 18.50
CA ASN A 103 -8.55 1.48 19.23
C ASN A 103 -9.38 2.57 18.52
N GLN A 104 -9.21 2.72 17.21
CA GLN A 104 -9.97 3.69 16.42
C GLN A 104 -10.44 3.04 15.12
N PRO A 105 -11.65 3.30 14.64
CA PRO A 105 -12.09 2.91 13.30
C PRO A 105 -11.45 3.83 12.26
N ALA A 106 -10.14 3.71 12.12
CA ALA A 106 -9.32 4.50 11.22
C ALA A 106 -8.15 3.68 10.68
N MET A 107 -7.63 4.14 9.56
CA MET A 107 -6.58 3.44 8.82
C MET A 107 -5.62 4.43 8.19
N MET A 108 -4.33 4.11 8.21
CA MET A 108 -3.31 4.76 7.41
C MET A 108 -3.04 3.91 6.17
N ILE A 109 -2.97 4.55 5.01
CA ILE A 109 -2.70 3.91 3.72
C ILE A 109 -1.55 4.66 3.06
N ILE A 110 -0.54 3.93 2.59
CA ILE A 110 0.60 4.47 1.86
C ILE A 110 0.79 3.67 0.57
N ASN A 111 0.87 4.37 -0.55
CA ASN A 111 1.18 3.79 -1.86
C ASN A 111 2.64 4.05 -2.21
N ILE A 112 3.37 3.00 -2.51
CA ILE A 112 4.79 3.04 -2.88
C ILE A 112 4.91 3.04 -4.40
N SER A 113 5.73 3.96 -4.91
CA SER A 113 6.00 4.14 -6.35
C SER A 113 6.46 2.84 -7.01
N ASP A 114 5.89 2.52 -8.17
CA ASP A 114 6.35 1.40 -9.00
C ASP A 114 7.76 1.64 -9.52
N SER A 115 8.09 2.85 -9.92
CA SER A 115 9.43 3.21 -10.39
C SER A 115 10.50 3.02 -9.31
N PHE A 116 10.18 3.36 -8.05
CA PHE A 116 11.09 3.13 -6.94
C PHE A 116 11.33 1.64 -6.69
N ILE A 117 10.26 0.83 -6.61
CA ILE A 117 10.37 -0.61 -6.40
C ILE A 117 11.08 -1.27 -7.58
N ARG A 118 10.75 -0.89 -8.82
CA ARG A 118 11.40 -1.41 -10.02
C ARG A 118 12.90 -1.11 -10.03
N SER A 119 13.30 0.11 -9.72
CA SER A 119 14.72 0.48 -9.62
C SER A 119 15.45 -0.34 -8.56
N ALA A 120 14.82 -0.57 -7.41
CA ALA A 120 15.39 -1.41 -6.36
C ALA A 120 15.54 -2.87 -6.82
N MET A 121 14.54 -3.40 -7.54
CA MET A 121 14.58 -4.77 -8.07
C MET A 121 15.61 -4.93 -9.19
N GLN A 122 15.76 -3.94 -10.06
CA GLN A 122 16.75 -3.95 -11.13
C GLN A 122 18.20 -3.91 -10.62
N SER A 123 18.42 -3.42 -9.40
CA SER A 123 19.73 -3.49 -8.75
C SER A 123 20.14 -4.90 -8.31
N LEU A 124 19.17 -5.82 -8.26
CA LEU A 124 19.41 -7.23 -7.95
C LEU A 124 19.69 -7.96 -9.27
N ASP A 125 20.84 -8.63 -9.37
CA ASP A 125 21.20 -9.41 -10.57
C ASP A 125 20.63 -10.83 -10.47
N PRO A 126 19.53 -11.17 -11.18
CA PRO A 126 18.98 -12.53 -11.16
C PRO A 126 19.74 -13.49 -12.11
N GLY A 127 20.79 -13.03 -12.78
CA GLY A 127 21.47 -13.78 -13.81
C GLY A 127 20.77 -13.74 -15.18
N LYS A 128 21.41 -14.38 -16.19
CA LYS A 128 20.93 -14.37 -17.57
C LYS A 128 19.55 -15.03 -17.70
N GLY A 129 18.58 -14.27 -18.20
CA GLY A 129 17.20 -14.74 -18.42
C GLY A 129 16.37 -14.84 -17.15
N GLY A 130 16.91 -14.41 -16.01
CA GLY A 130 16.15 -14.32 -14.75
C GLY A 130 15.40 -13.00 -14.60
N TYR A 131 14.47 -12.98 -13.68
CA TYR A 131 13.75 -11.77 -13.26
C TYR A 131 13.54 -11.79 -11.74
N VAL A 132 13.32 -10.60 -11.19
CA VAL A 132 12.98 -10.41 -9.78
C VAL A 132 11.50 -10.07 -9.69
N ALA A 133 10.80 -10.63 -8.70
CA ALA A 133 9.41 -10.32 -8.42
C ALA A 133 9.20 -9.90 -6.97
N LEU A 134 8.40 -8.87 -6.76
CA LEU A 134 7.80 -8.53 -5.47
C LEU A 134 6.44 -9.21 -5.38
N ILE A 135 6.20 -9.96 -4.32
CA ILE A 135 4.93 -10.64 -4.08
C ILE A 135 4.34 -10.09 -2.79
N THR A 136 3.11 -9.58 -2.86
CA THR A 136 2.40 -9.12 -1.67
C THR A 136 1.72 -10.30 -0.97
N ASP A 137 1.94 -10.43 0.33
CA ASP A 137 1.49 -11.58 1.11
C ASP A 137 -0.01 -11.57 1.38
N THR A 138 -0.64 -10.41 1.40
CA THR A 138 -2.06 -10.29 1.75
C THR A 138 -2.99 -10.66 0.59
N ASP A 139 -2.66 -10.27 -0.64
CA ASP A 139 -3.51 -10.51 -1.82
C ASP A 139 -2.84 -11.32 -2.93
N GLY A 140 -1.58 -11.69 -2.75
CA GLY A 140 -0.83 -12.53 -3.69
C GLY A 140 -0.54 -11.85 -5.03
N LYS A 141 -0.57 -10.54 -5.09
CA LYS A 141 -0.22 -9.79 -6.30
C LYS A 141 1.28 -9.84 -6.55
N GLU A 142 1.65 -9.97 -7.81
CA GLU A 142 3.04 -10.04 -8.26
C GLU A 142 3.39 -8.81 -9.09
N PHE A 143 4.53 -8.22 -8.80
CA PHE A 143 5.10 -7.11 -9.54
C PHE A 143 6.53 -7.47 -9.96
N TYR A 144 6.82 -7.41 -11.26
CA TYR A 144 8.08 -7.90 -11.84
C TYR A 144 9.04 -6.76 -12.17
N SER A 145 10.35 -7.04 -12.06
CA SER A 145 11.41 -6.10 -12.49
C SER A 145 11.39 -5.86 -13.99
N ASP A 146 10.98 -6.84 -14.77
CA ASP A 146 10.86 -6.78 -16.23
C ASP A 146 9.41 -6.53 -16.64
N GLU A 147 9.16 -5.41 -17.33
CA GLU A 147 7.83 -5.02 -17.80
C GLU A 147 7.27 -5.94 -18.90
N SER A 148 8.15 -6.69 -19.58
CA SER A 148 7.72 -7.66 -20.59
C SER A 148 7.02 -8.88 -19.98
N VAL A 149 7.24 -9.14 -18.69
CA VAL A 149 6.58 -10.21 -17.93
C VAL A 149 5.17 -9.74 -17.55
N LYS A 150 4.26 -9.77 -18.51
CA LYS A 150 2.84 -9.49 -18.29
C LYS A 150 2.08 -10.81 -18.31
N THR A 151 1.52 -11.19 -17.17
CA THR A 151 0.70 -12.39 -17.10
C THR A 151 -0.64 -12.07 -16.43
N GLU A 152 -1.71 -12.67 -16.92
CA GLU A 152 -3.03 -12.61 -16.30
C GLU A 152 -3.10 -13.46 -15.01
N LYS A 153 -2.14 -14.36 -14.84
CA LYS A 153 -2.06 -15.29 -13.70
C LYS A 153 -0.74 -15.13 -12.98
N ALA A 154 -0.77 -15.24 -11.66
CA ALA A 154 0.44 -15.30 -10.84
C ALA A 154 1.35 -16.45 -11.30
N LEU A 155 2.63 -16.15 -11.54
CA LEU A 155 3.63 -17.14 -11.95
C LEU A 155 4.28 -17.83 -10.76
N ILE A 156 4.36 -17.14 -9.64
CA ILE A 156 5.14 -17.55 -8.45
C ILE A 156 4.21 -17.84 -7.27
N TYR A 157 3.26 -16.96 -6.99
CA TYR A 157 2.36 -17.08 -5.86
C TYR A 157 1.56 -18.39 -5.90
N GLY A 158 1.51 -19.08 -4.78
CA GLY A 158 0.78 -20.34 -4.65
C GLY A 158 1.48 -21.59 -5.21
N THR A 159 2.61 -21.43 -5.90
CA THR A 159 3.41 -22.59 -6.38
C THR A 159 4.03 -23.38 -5.25
N SER A 160 4.48 -24.61 -5.55
CA SER A 160 5.10 -25.48 -4.53
C SER A 160 6.41 -24.89 -3.99
N PHE A 161 7.20 -24.23 -4.84
CA PHE A 161 8.45 -23.62 -4.40
C PHE A 161 8.20 -22.35 -3.58
N TYR A 162 7.19 -21.52 -3.92
CA TYR A 162 6.78 -20.39 -3.09
C TYR A 162 6.39 -20.85 -1.67
N LYS A 163 5.58 -21.90 -1.57
CA LYS A 163 5.21 -22.50 -0.29
C LYS A 163 6.41 -23.03 0.49
N LYS A 164 7.38 -23.67 -0.20
CA LYS A 164 8.63 -24.11 0.43
C LYS A 164 9.45 -22.92 0.96
N ALA A 165 9.55 -21.82 0.18
CA ALA A 165 10.27 -20.64 0.60
C ALA A 165 9.66 -20.02 1.87
N LEU A 166 8.33 -19.89 1.94
CA LEU A 166 7.63 -19.42 3.14
C LEU A 166 7.81 -20.32 4.36
N ASN A 167 7.78 -21.65 4.16
CA ASN A 167 7.94 -22.62 5.25
C ASN A 167 9.38 -22.69 5.77
N GLY A 168 10.35 -22.22 5.03
CA GLY A 168 11.76 -22.16 5.42
C GLY A 168 12.08 -21.18 6.55
N LYS A 169 11.09 -20.40 7.00
CA LYS A 169 11.09 -19.52 8.19
C LYS A 169 12.40 -18.77 8.44
N LYS A 170 12.92 -18.09 7.44
CA LYS A 170 13.93 -17.05 7.69
C LYS A 170 13.30 -15.73 7.31
N ASP A 171 13.11 -14.86 8.30
CA ASP A 171 12.57 -13.50 8.12
C ASP A 171 13.44 -12.62 7.21
N SER A 172 14.67 -13.06 6.96
CA SER A 172 15.59 -12.48 5.99
C SER A 172 16.66 -13.49 5.59
N GLY A 173 17.07 -13.46 4.34
CA GLY A 173 18.18 -14.27 3.82
C GLY A 173 17.95 -14.74 2.38
N ASN A 174 19.04 -15.15 1.74
CA ASN A 174 18.97 -15.77 0.43
C ASN A 174 18.66 -17.27 0.58
N GLN A 175 17.63 -17.72 -0.11
CA GLN A 175 17.31 -19.15 -0.19
C GLN A 175 17.44 -19.58 -1.65
N MET A 176 18.29 -20.57 -1.91
CA MET A 176 18.36 -21.22 -3.21
C MET A 176 17.30 -22.32 -3.26
N ILE A 177 16.42 -22.24 -4.24
CA ILE A 177 15.41 -23.27 -4.50
C ILE A 177 15.79 -23.93 -5.83
N THR A 178 16.11 -25.23 -5.77
CA THR A 178 16.40 -26.03 -6.97
C THR A 178 15.09 -26.71 -7.40
N PHE A 179 14.79 -26.61 -8.70
CA PHE A 179 13.60 -27.20 -9.33
C PHE A 179 13.90 -28.60 -9.84
#